data_34a9ba8593f3635000a7f452a40a87fa
#
_entry.id   34a9ba8593f3635000a7f452a40a87fa
#
_cell.length_a   1.000
_cell.length_b   1.000
_cell.length_c   1.000
_cell.angle_alpha   90.00
_cell.angle_beta   90.00
_cell.angle_gamma   90.00
#
_symmetry.space_group_name_H-M   'P 1'
#
loop_
_entity.id
_entity.type
_entity.pdbx_description
1 polymer ?
#
loop_
_entity_poly.entity_id
_entity_poly.type
_entity_poly.pdbx_seq_one_letter_code
_entity_poly.pdbx_strand_id
1 'polypeptide(L)'
;MKKNLFFTLLFSALLAITSCNQSKSRLELVNDQYGVTHQINPNEKSIYLVFTGHFSTNDDGYFENFDGAAGVLRILDEHDIKGSFFPTGNCFRVERYQQVIRDIIDRGHYLSGHSDRHLLLCSYEDRNESLVTADSLANDIADMEAELEKLGLAKEQYLWLIPPYEYYNQFSADVLRDLGYKLANPTEGLVTGMDWMGPEHPEYHSTEQLMNNIWNYEKEHTLNGAIILIHAMNYPDRTDDDRPYMHLGEMIEKLKGMGYGFKTFKDVMDFEQ
;
A
#
# COMPACT_ATOMS: atom_id res chain seq x y z
N MET A 1 48.71 12.80 -73.96
CA MET A 1 48.87 12.86 -72.48
C MET A 1 47.50 13.23 -71.89
N LYS A 2 46.76 12.26 -71.38
CA LYS A 2 45.42 12.44 -70.76
C LYS A 2 45.58 12.41 -69.27
N LYS A 3 45.25 13.50 -68.57
CA LYS A 3 45.26 13.58 -67.13
C LYS A 3 43.85 13.14 -66.62
N ASN A 4 43.79 12.05 -65.90
CA ASN A 4 42.61 11.61 -65.18
C ASN A 4 42.52 12.39 -63.85
N LEU A 5 41.40 13.06 -63.65
CA LEU A 5 41.07 13.74 -62.41
C LEU A 5 40.16 12.81 -61.58
N PHE A 6 40.67 12.32 -60.46
CA PHE A 6 39.86 11.52 -59.49
C PHE A 6 39.14 12.48 -58.59
N PHE A 7 37.80 12.45 -58.65
CA PHE A 7 36.94 13.14 -57.70
C PHE A 7 36.63 12.18 -56.51
N THR A 8 37.14 12.53 -55.36
CA THR A 8 36.84 11.82 -54.12
C THR A 8 35.62 12.48 -53.46
N LEU A 9 34.48 11.80 -53.50
CA LEU A 9 33.28 12.21 -52.75
C LEU A 9 33.48 11.83 -51.27
N LEU A 10 33.60 12.82 -50.39
CA LEU A 10 33.46 12.64 -48.95
C LEU A 10 32.00 12.55 -48.58
N PHE A 11 31.53 11.37 -48.18
CA PHE A 11 30.21 11.19 -47.57
C PHE A 11 30.32 11.50 -46.09
N SER A 12 29.86 12.69 -45.69
CA SER A 12 29.72 13.07 -44.27
C SER A 12 28.42 12.46 -43.73
N ALA A 13 28.54 11.36 -43.01
CA ALA A 13 27.41 10.79 -42.28
C ALA A 13 27.11 11.68 -41.04
N LEU A 14 26.05 12.45 -41.12
CA LEU A 14 25.49 13.18 -39.98
C LEU A 14 24.78 12.17 -39.07
N LEU A 15 25.43 11.74 -37.99
CA LEU A 15 24.78 11.02 -36.89
C LEU A 15 23.86 11.99 -36.14
N ALA A 16 22.57 11.93 -36.44
CA ALA A 16 21.57 12.59 -35.61
C ALA A 16 21.46 11.81 -34.29
N ILE A 17 22.10 12.31 -33.25
CA ILE A 17 21.89 11.86 -31.88
C ILE A 17 20.50 12.40 -31.48
N THR A 18 19.46 11.57 -31.65
CA THR A 18 18.17 11.82 -31.03
C THR A 18 18.35 11.59 -29.53
N SER A 19 18.65 12.65 -28.81
CA SER A 19 18.53 12.68 -27.37
C SER A 19 17.06 12.47 -27.02
N CYS A 20 16.73 11.23 -26.63
CA CYS A 20 15.44 10.95 -26.02
C CYS A 20 15.47 11.64 -24.64
N ASN A 21 15.02 12.89 -24.58
CA ASN A 21 14.64 13.52 -23.30
C ASN A 21 13.45 12.71 -22.77
N GLN A 22 13.71 11.65 -22.02
CA GLN A 22 12.72 11.13 -21.09
C GLN A 22 12.49 12.25 -20.09
N SER A 23 11.43 13.04 -20.28
CA SER A 23 10.89 13.86 -19.22
C SER A 23 10.64 12.90 -18.05
N LYS A 24 11.33 13.11 -16.90
CA LYS A 24 10.98 12.39 -15.67
C LYS A 24 9.47 12.58 -15.52
N SER A 25 8.70 11.50 -15.59
CA SER A 25 7.27 11.56 -15.38
C SER A 25 7.06 12.16 -13.99
N ARG A 26 6.27 13.21 -13.89
CA ARG A 26 5.98 13.82 -12.61
C ARG A 26 5.11 12.87 -11.80
N LEU A 27 5.41 12.67 -10.52
CA LEU A 27 4.55 11.95 -9.60
C LEU A 27 3.17 12.64 -9.56
N GLU A 28 2.12 11.91 -9.82
CA GLU A 28 0.74 12.37 -9.77
C GLU A 28 0.01 11.62 -8.66
N LEU A 29 -0.52 12.36 -7.67
CA LEU A 29 -1.28 11.82 -6.55
C LEU A 29 -2.73 12.29 -6.67
N VAL A 30 -3.67 11.35 -6.62
CA VAL A 30 -5.10 11.66 -6.57
C VAL A 30 -5.53 11.61 -5.11
N ASN A 31 -5.92 12.76 -4.59
CA ASN A 31 -6.26 12.93 -3.19
C ASN A 31 -7.77 13.18 -3.04
N ASP A 32 -8.31 12.74 -1.90
CA ASP A 32 -9.65 13.10 -1.48
C ASP A 32 -9.73 14.56 -0.97
N GLN A 33 -10.91 14.93 -0.48
CA GLN A 33 -11.16 16.26 0.07
C GLN A 33 -10.36 16.57 1.35
N TYR A 34 -9.83 15.57 2.03
CA TYR A 34 -9.00 15.69 3.23
C TYR A 34 -7.49 15.67 2.93
N GLY A 35 -7.11 15.57 1.64
CA GLY A 35 -5.73 15.50 1.20
C GLY A 35 -5.06 14.13 1.41
N VAL A 36 -5.84 13.07 1.50
CA VAL A 36 -5.36 11.68 1.60
C VAL A 36 -5.30 11.06 0.21
N THR A 37 -4.20 10.40 -0.12
CA THR A 37 -3.95 9.83 -1.45
C THR A 37 -4.69 8.51 -1.62
N HIS A 38 -5.52 8.41 -2.66
CA HIS A 38 -6.28 7.21 -3.02
C HIS A 38 -5.80 6.54 -4.31
N GLN A 39 -4.96 7.21 -5.09
CA GLN A 39 -4.43 6.66 -6.34
C GLN A 39 -3.09 7.35 -6.68
N ILE A 40 -2.16 6.61 -7.25
CA ILE A 40 -0.80 7.07 -7.52
C ILE A 40 -0.48 6.86 -9.00
N ASN A 41 -0.16 7.92 -9.74
CA ASN A 41 0.08 7.86 -11.18
C ASN A 41 -1.06 7.18 -11.97
N PRO A 42 -2.26 7.77 -12.05
CA PRO A 42 -3.46 7.15 -12.65
C PRO A 42 -3.32 6.83 -14.14
N ASN A 43 -2.25 7.30 -14.78
CA ASN A 43 -1.94 7.02 -16.19
C ASN A 43 -0.90 5.89 -16.34
N GLU A 44 -0.47 5.26 -15.25
CA GLU A 44 0.52 4.19 -15.26
C GLU A 44 -0.13 2.86 -14.86
N LYS A 45 0.12 1.80 -15.62
CA LYS A 45 -0.31 0.44 -15.25
C LYS A 45 0.53 -0.10 -14.08
N SER A 46 0.39 0.52 -12.92
CA SER A 46 1.01 0.12 -11.67
C SER A 46 -0.05 -0.10 -10.59
N ILE A 47 0.19 -1.03 -9.68
CA ILE A 47 -0.66 -1.36 -8.54
C ILE A 47 0.19 -1.31 -7.29
N TYR A 48 -0.38 -0.79 -6.22
CA TYR A 48 0.19 -0.72 -4.88
C TYR A 48 -0.57 -1.68 -3.97
N LEU A 49 0.02 -2.86 -3.71
CA LEU A 49 -0.56 -3.81 -2.75
C LEU A 49 -0.20 -3.36 -1.34
N VAL A 50 -1.20 -3.16 -0.52
CA VAL A 50 -1.05 -2.80 0.89
C VAL A 50 -1.64 -3.87 1.79
N PHE A 51 -0.91 -4.17 2.87
CA PHE A 51 -1.25 -5.19 3.85
C PHE A 51 -1.27 -4.55 5.23
N THR A 52 -2.46 -4.49 5.80
CA THR A 52 -2.65 -4.03 7.18
C THR A 52 -2.81 -5.20 8.12
N GLY A 53 -2.69 -4.94 9.40
CA GLY A 53 -2.97 -5.89 10.46
C GLY A 53 -2.89 -5.19 11.81
N HIS A 54 -3.74 -5.62 12.71
CA HIS A 54 -3.80 -5.15 14.07
C HIS A 54 -3.70 -6.33 15.02
N PHE A 55 -3.25 -6.11 16.23
CA PHE A 55 -3.27 -7.12 17.28
C PHE A 55 -4.06 -6.59 18.46
N SER A 56 -5.21 -7.20 18.73
CA SER A 56 -6.00 -6.93 19.91
C SER A 56 -5.85 -8.06 20.93
N THR A 57 -5.68 -7.67 22.19
CA THR A 57 -5.69 -8.60 23.33
C THR A 57 -7.02 -8.55 24.07
N ASN A 58 -8.01 -7.80 23.58
CA ASN A 58 -9.29 -7.64 24.26
C ASN A 58 -10.15 -8.87 24.08
N ASP A 59 -10.77 -9.33 25.17
CA ASP A 59 -11.71 -10.46 25.20
C ASP A 59 -13.11 -10.08 24.71
N ASP A 60 -13.24 -9.00 23.94
CA ASP A 60 -14.53 -8.48 23.43
C ASP A 60 -15.07 -9.24 22.22
N GLY A 61 -14.40 -10.33 21.82
CA GLY A 61 -14.75 -11.17 20.67
C GLY A 61 -14.32 -10.59 19.33
N TYR A 62 -13.67 -9.44 19.33
CA TYR A 62 -13.08 -8.85 18.14
C TYR A 62 -11.70 -9.44 17.90
N PHE A 63 -11.57 -10.19 16.80
CA PHE A 63 -10.38 -10.97 16.54
C PHE A 63 -9.53 -10.34 15.45
N GLU A 64 -8.51 -9.62 15.87
CA GLU A 64 -7.53 -9.01 14.96
C GLU A 64 -6.14 -9.60 15.19
N ASN A 65 -5.44 -9.89 14.10
CA ASN A 65 -4.10 -10.46 14.14
C ASN A 65 -3.30 -10.11 12.87
N PHE A 66 -2.04 -10.50 12.84
CA PHE A 66 -1.15 -10.36 11.70
C PHE A 66 -0.63 -11.75 11.25
N ASP A 67 -1.37 -12.81 11.56
CA ASP A 67 -0.93 -14.19 11.38
C ASP A 67 -0.85 -14.62 9.91
N GLY A 68 -1.50 -13.89 8.99
CA GLY A 68 -1.42 -14.12 7.55
C GLY A 68 -0.15 -13.55 6.88
N ALA A 69 0.60 -12.69 7.56
CA ALA A 69 1.70 -11.96 6.96
C ALA A 69 2.82 -12.85 6.38
N ALA A 70 3.15 -13.96 7.05
CA ALA A 70 4.12 -14.92 6.54
C ALA A 70 3.64 -15.59 5.22
N GLY A 71 2.34 -15.87 5.12
CA GLY A 71 1.71 -16.38 3.90
C GLY A 71 1.77 -15.37 2.76
N VAL A 72 1.45 -14.12 3.06
CA VAL A 72 1.56 -13.00 2.11
C VAL A 72 2.98 -12.88 1.59
N LEU A 73 4.00 -12.83 2.47
CA LEU A 73 5.41 -12.71 2.08
C LEU A 73 5.84 -13.85 1.15
N ARG A 74 5.46 -15.09 1.47
CA ARG A 74 5.78 -16.25 0.62
C ARG A 74 5.20 -16.08 -0.79
N ILE A 75 3.94 -15.66 -0.90
CA ILE A 75 3.28 -15.48 -2.20
C ILE A 75 3.93 -14.33 -2.99
N LEU A 76 4.26 -13.21 -2.34
CA LEU A 76 4.95 -12.09 -2.98
C LEU A 76 6.33 -12.51 -3.54
N ASP A 77 7.07 -13.32 -2.78
CA ASP A 77 8.36 -13.86 -3.22
C ASP A 77 8.21 -14.84 -4.39
N GLU A 78 7.22 -15.74 -4.36
CA GLU A 78 6.92 -16.67 -5.45
C GLU A 78 6.63 -15.94 -6.78
N HIS A 79 6.07 -14.74 -6.68
CA HIS A 79 5.74 -13.90 -7.84
C HIS A 79 6.78 -12.80 -8.14
N ASP A 80 7.90 -12.75 -7.40
CA ASP A 80 8.95 -11.74 -7.55
C ASP A 80 8.39 -10.30 -7.56
N ILE A 81 7.55 -9.98 -6.59
CA ILE A 81 7.01 -8.62 -6.38
C ILE A 81 7.19 -8.18 -4.93
N LYS A 82 7.09 -6.88 -4.71
CA LYS A 82 7.12 -6.28 -3.38
C LYS A 82 5.77 -5.68 -3.04
N GLY A 83 5.44 -5.66 -1.75
CA GLY A 83 4.24 -5.03 -1.20
C GLY A 83 4.58 -4.01 -0.13
N SER A 84 3.57 -3.32 0.36
CA SER A 84 3.69 -2.33 1.43
C SER A 84 2.89 -2.80 2.63
N PHE A 85 3.53 -2.88 3.78
CA PHE A 85 2.96 -3.41 5.01
C PHE A 85 2.77 -2.28 6.02
N PHE A 86 1.59 -2.26 6.63
CA PHE A 86 1.16 -1.27 7.61
C PHE A 86 0.53 -1.96 8.83
N PRO A 87 1.30 -2.75 9.61
CA PRO A 87 0.79 -3.26 10.88
C PRO A 87 0.71 -2.15 11.90
N THR A 88 -0.16 -2.29 12.91
CA THR A 88 -0.19 -1.38 14.04
C THR A 88 1.04 -1.55 14.93
N GLY A 89 1.38 -0.52 15.72
CA GLY A 89 2.55 -0.54 16.60
C GLY A 89 2.50 -1.67 17.63
N ASN A 90 1.30 -2.06 18.09
CA ASN A 90 1.17 -3.18 19.01
C ASN A 90 1.55 -4.54 18.37
N CYS A 91 1.44 -4.71 17.05
CA CYS A 91 1.95 -5.89 16.35
C CYS A 91 3.48 -6.02 16.48
N PHE A 92 4.20 -4.89 16.50
CA PHE A 92 5.66 -4.89 16.65
C PHE A 92 6.14 -5.44 17.99
N ARG A 93 5.28 -5.43 19.02
CA ARG A 93 5.59 -5.94 20.36
C ARG A 93 5.26 -7.42 20.57
N VAL A 94 4.56 -8.04 19.61
CA VAL A 94 4.16 -9.45 19.70
C VAL A 94 5.30 -10.35 19.28
N GLU A 95 5.77 -11.22 20.18
CA GLU A 95 6.95 -12.08 19.95
C GLU A 95 6.85 -12.91 18.68
N ARG A 96 5.69 -13.54 18.41
CA ARG A 96 5.51 -14.39 17.23
C ARG A 96 5.56 -13.63 15.90
N TYR A 97 5.42 -12.28 15.90
CA TYR A 97 5.51 -11.46 14.69
C TYR A 97 6.91 -10.91 14.44
N GLN A 98 7.83 -10.99 15.40
CA GLN A 98 9.16 -10.39 15.30
C GLN A 98 9.94 -10.89 14.05
N GLN A 99 9.82 -12.17 13.72
CA GLN A 99 10.53 -12.71 12.56
C GLN A 99 9.90 -12.23 11.26
N VAL A 100 8.59 -12.28 11.11
CA VAL A 100 7.92 -11.85 9.88
C VAL A 100 8.09 -10.34 9.63
N ILE A 101 8.12 -9.52 10.69
CA ILE A 101 8.40 -8.08 10.60
C ILE A 101 9.83 -7.84 10.09
N ARG A 102 10.83 -8.55 10.61
CA ARG A 102 12.20 -8.48 10.08
C ARG A 102 12.26 -8.94 8.63
N ASP A 103 11.58 -10.03 8.30
CA ASP A 103 11.53 -10.55 6.93
C ASP A 103 10.93 -9.52 5.95
N ILE A 104 9.93 -8.74 6.35
CA ILE A 104 9.37 -7.64 5.55
C ILE A 104 10.48 -6.65 5.16
N ILE A 105 11.28 -6.22 6.14
CA ILE A 105 12.37 -5.27 5.92
C ILE A 105 13.48 -5.90 5.08
N ASP A 106 13.97 -7.08 5.48
CA ASP A 106 15.14 -7.73 4.89
C ASP A 106 14.91 -8.14 3.43
N ARG A 107 13.67 -8.45 3.06
CA ARG A 107 13.27 -8.79 1.68
C ARG A 107 12.93 -7.54 0.85
N GLY A 108 13.06 -6.35 1.41
CA GLY A 108 12.93 -5.08 0.69
C GLY A 108 11.49 -4.65 0.40
N HIS A 109 10.52 -5.12 1.17
CA HIS A 109 9.17 -4.59 1.18
C HIS A 109 9.15 -3.22 1.89
N TYR A 110 8.11 -2.44 1.66
CA TYR A 110 7.88 -1.22 2.43
C TYR A 110 7.23 -1.57 3.77
N LEU A 111 7.74 -1.01 4.85
CA LEU A 111 7.14 -1.14 6.19
C LEU A 111 6.91 0.24 6.78
N SER A 112 5.72 0.49 7.24
CA SER A 112 5.33 1.64 8.04
C SER A 112 4.32 1.21 9.10
N GLY A 113 3.52 2.12 9.62
CA GLY A 113 2.54 1.82 10.66
C GLY A 113 1.12 2.20 10.29
N HIS A 114 0.20 1.72 11.13
CA HIS A 114 -1.25 1.91 11.06
C HIS A 114 -1.77 2.46 12.40
N SER A 115 -1.11 3.47 12.97
CA SER A 115 -1.12 3.90 14.37
C SER A 115 -0.59 2.83 15.35
N ASP A 116 -0.54 3.12 16.63
CA ASP A 116 -0.09 2.13 17.63
C ASP A 116 -1.22 1.18 18.04
N ARG A 117 -2.38 1.74 18.43
CA ARG A 117 -3.49 1.02 19.06
C ARG A 117 -4.72 0.88 18.19
N HIS A 118 -4.63 1.24 16.90
CA HIS A 118 -5.77 1.21 15.98
C HIS A 118 -6.95 2.09 16.45
N LEU A 119 -6.67 3.35 16.80
CA LEU A 119 -7.70 4.26 17.31
C LEU A 119 -8.70 4.64 16.21
N LEU A 120 -10.00 4.55 16.51
CA LEU A 120 -11.01 5.17 15.66
C LEU A 120 -10.92 6.70 15.78
N LEU A 121 -10.59 7.38 14.67
CA LEU A 121 -10.21 8.78 14.67
C LEU A 121 -11.41 9.73 14.70
N CYS A 122 -12.54 9.32 14.12
CA CYS A 122 -13.77 10.11 14.09
C CYS A 122 -15.01 9.21 14.12
N SER A 123 -16.16 9.79 14.46
CA SER A 123 -17.42 9.08 14.62
C SER A 123 -17.97 8.59 13.27
N TYR A 124 -18.52 7.39 13.23
CA TYR A 124 -19.29 6.89 12.08
C TYR A 124 -20.64 7.59 11.91
N GLU A 125 -21.19 8.16 12.99
CA GLU A 125 -22.48 8.88 12.96
C GLU A 125 -22.31 10.31 12.44
N ASP A 126 -21.23 11.00 12.87
CA ASP A 126 -20.84 12.33 12.35
C ASP A 126 -19.34 12.38 12.11
N ARG A 127 -18.92 12.29 10.86
CA ARG A 127 -17.52 12.29 10.47
C ARG A 127 -16.75 13.54 10.94
N ASN A 128 -17.44 14.65 11.22
CA ASN A 128 -16.80 15.85 11.74
C ASN A 128 -16.49 15.76 13.25
N GLU A 129 -17.12 14.84 13.96
CA GLU A 129 -16.85 14.58 15.37
C GLU A 129 -15.56 13.76 15.50
N SER A 130 -14.48 14.39 15.99
CA SER A 130 -13.23 13.70 16.29
C SER A 130 -13.32 12.95 17.61
N LEU A 131 -12.97 11.68 17.61
CA LEU A 131 -12.93 10.83 18.80
C LEU A 131 -11.55 10.86 19.49
N VAL A 132 -10.61 11.56 18.91
CA VAL A 132 -9.25 11.76 19.43
C VAL A 132 -8.94 13.24 19.58
N THR A 133 -8.05 13.58 20.51
CA THR A 133 -7.41 14.90 20.59
C THR A 133 -6.09 14.89 19.82
N ALA A 134 -5.55 16.05 19.46
CA ALA A 134 -4.22 16.14 18.84
C ALA A 134 -3.15 15.45 19.69
N ASP A 135 -3.15 15.69 21.02
CA ASP A 135 -2.18 15.08 21.91
C ASP A 135 -2.33 13.55 22.01
N SER A 136 -3.57 13.03 22.05
CA SER A 136 -3.79 11.58 22.15
C SER A 136 -3.37 10.87 20.87
N LEU A 137 -3.62 11.48 19.70
CA LEU A 137 -3.18 10.93 18.41
C LEU A 137 -1.66 11.04 18.26
N ALA A 138 -1.07 12.19 18.65
CA ALA A 138 0.38 12.35 18.60
C ALA A 138 1.11 11.36 19.51
N ASN A 139 0.61 11.08 20.70
CA ASN A 139 1.18 10.08 21.61
C ASN A 139 1.05 8.67 21.03
N ASP A 140 -0.08 8.33 20.44
CA ASP A 140 -0.28 7.02 19.80
C ASP A 140 0.69 6.81 18.63
N ILE A 141 0.90 7.84 17.82
CA ILE A 141 1.88 7.81 16.73
C ILE A 141 3.31 7.70 17.26
N ALA A 142 3.66 8.44 18.33
CA ALA A 142 4.98 8.35 18.94
C ALA A 142 5.29 6.96 19.50
N ASP A 143 4.30 6.28 20.08
CA ASP A 143 4.44 4.90 20.55
C ASP A 143 4.74 3.94 19.38
N MET A 144 4.06 4.10 18.24
CA MET A 144 4.32 3.34 17.01
C MET A 144 5.72 3.64 16.44
N GLU A 145 6.11 4.92 16.37
CA GLU A 145 7.43 5.34 15.87
C GLU A 145 8.56 4.73 16.71
N ALA A 146 8.41 4.69 18.03
CA ALA A 146 9.38 4.08 18.92
C ALA A 146 9.61 2.58 18.62
N GLU A 147 8.60 1.86 18.14
CA GLU A 147 8.77 0.48 17.71
C GLU A 147 9.49 0.38 16.35
N LEU A 148 9.17 1.24 15.39
CA LEU A 148 9.85 1.29 14.10
C LEU A 148 11.34 1.66 14.25
N GLU A 149 11.66 2.59 15.16
CA GLU A 149 13.05 2.95 15.49
C GLU A 149 13.82 1.78 16.10
N LYS A 150 13.21 0.96 16.96
CA LYS A 150 13.81 -0.26 17.50
C LYS A 150 14.14 -1.29 16.43
N LEU A 151 13.42 -1.28 15.30
CA LEU A 151 13.71 -2.09 14.13
C LEU A 151 14.84 -1.51 13.26
N GLY A 152 15.37 -0.33 13.63
CA GLY A 152 16.45 0.35 12.91
C GLY A 152 15.98 1.21 11.75
N LEU A 153 14.69 1.51 11.64
CA LEU A 153 14.15 2.38 10.59
C LEU A 153 14.22 3.84 11.01
N ALA A 154 14.71 4.70 10.12
CA ALA A 154 14.64 6.14 10.28
C ALA A 154 13.29 6.67 9.77
N LYS A 155 12.84 7.83 10.28
CA LYS A 155 11.55 8.44 9.94
C LYS A 155 11.32 8.55 8.43
N GLU A 156 12.36 8.90 7.69
CA GLU A 156 12.33 9.08 6.24
C GLU A 156 12.00 7.78 5.48
N GLN A 157 12.13 6.62 6.12
CA GLN A 157 11.87 5.31 5.51
C GLN A 157 10.40 4.86 5.66
N TYR A 158 9.59 5.51 6.55
CA TYR A 158 8.20 5.16 6.81
C TYR A 158 7.24 6.36 6.82
N LEU A 159 7.46 7.31 5.91
CA LEU A 159 6.68 8.56 5.84
C LEU A 159 5.21 8.39 5.43
N TRP A 160 4.87 7.30 4.75
CA TRP A 160 3.49 7.05 4.37
C TRP A 160 2.77 6.26 5.46
N LEU A 161 1.56 6.69 5.79
CA LEU A 161 0.72 6.07 6.80
C LEU A 161 -0.70 5.87 6.23
N ILE A 162 -1.29 4.70 6.53
CA ILE A 162 -2.72 4.45 6.32
C ILE A 162 -3.42 4.70 7.66
N PRO A 163 -4.41 5.61 7.73
CA PRO A 163 -5.17 5.85 8.96
C PRO A 163 -5.95 4.60 9.38
N PRO A 164 -6.04 4.30 10.70
CA PRO A 164 -6.81 3.19 11.21
C PRO A 164 -8.26 3.20 10.70
N TYR A 165 -8.83 2.00 10.48
CA TYR A 165 -10.17 1.81 9.91
C TYR A 165 -10.33 2.40 8.51
N GLU A 166 -9.25 2.86 7.86
CA GLU A 166 -9.31 3.62 6.61
C GLU A 166 -10.28 4.81 6.71
N TYR A 167 -10.52 5.28 7.95
CA TYR A 167 -11.54 6.26 8.28
C TYR A 167 -10.98 7.42 9.12
N TYR A 168 -11.14 8.64 8.63
CA TYR A 168 -10.55 9.85 9.17
C TYR A 168 -11.39 11.06 8.80
N ASN A 169 -11.15 12.18 9.46
CA ASN A 169 -11.71 13.49 9.12
C ASN A 169 -10.60 14.52 8.89
N GLN A 170 -10.97 15.77 8.59
CA GLN A 170 -10.00 16.84 8.35
C GLN A 170 -9.06 17.04 9.54
N PHE A 171 -9.60 17.05 10.77
CA PHE A 171 -8.80 17.26 11.97
C PHE A 171 -7.71 16.19 12.14
N SER A 172 -8.09 14.93 12.09
CA SER A 172 -7.12 13.83 12.27
C SER A 172 -6.10 13.76 11.13
N ALA A 173 -6.55 14.03 9.88
CA ALA A 173 -5.65 14.11 8.75
C ALA A 173 -4.63 15.27 8.87
N ASP A 174 -5.06 16.44 9.39
CA ASP A 174 -4.16 17.57 9.63
C ASP A 174 -3.14 17.25 10.72
N VAL A 175 -3.58 16.67 11.86
CA VAL A 175 -2.66 16.26 12.93
C VAL A 175 -1.60 15.29 12.42
N LEU A 176 -1.99 14.27 11.65
CA LEU A 176 -1.03 13.30 11.10
C LEU A 176 -0.03 13.95 10.12
N ARG A 177 -0.47 14.92 9.30
CA ARG A 177 0.42 15.68 8.42
C ARG A 177 1.36 16.60 9.20
N ASP A 178 0.88 17.23 10.26
CA ASP A 178 1.71 18.08 11.13
C ASP A 178 2.80 17.26 11.84
N LEU A 179 2.55 15.96 12.08
CA LEU A 179 3.54 14.98 12.55
C LEU A 179 4.50 14.51 11.44
N GLY A 180 4.36 15.03 10.21
CA GLY A 180 5.23 14.75 9.08
C GLY A 180 4.86 13.56 8.22
N TYR A 181 3.66 12.99 8.39
CA TYR A 181 3.19 11.87 7.57
C TYR A 181 2.54 12.32 6.27
N LYS A 182 2.73 11.51 5.24
CA LYS A 182 1.91 11.47 4.04
C LYS A 182 0.85 10.41 4.23
N LEU A 183 -0.38 10.71 3.83
CA LEU A 183 -1.50 9.81 4.08
C LEU A 183 -1.94 9.14 2.80
N ALA A 184 -2.17 7.84 2.89
CA ALA A 184 -2.75 7.06 1.81
C ALA A 184 -3.94 6.24 2.33
N ASN A 185 -4.83 5.88 1.42
CA ASN A 185 -5.98 5.02 1.70
C ASN A 185 -6.25 4.14 0.47
N PRO A 186 -6.97 3.03 0.60
CA PRO A 186 -7.42 2.26 -0.56
C PRO A 186 -8.11 3.11 -1.61
N THR A 187 -7.99 2.72 -2.87
CA THR A 187 -8.60 3.43 -3.98
C THR A 187 -10.11 3.54 -3.78
N GLU A 188 -10.63 4.75 -3.89
CA GLU A 188 -12.04 5.06 -3.63
C GLU A 188 -12.95 4.25 -4.56
N GLY A 189 -14.00 3.65 -3.98
CA GLY A 189 -14.91 2.76 -4.70
C GLY A 189 -14.40 1.34 -4.95
N LEU A 190 -13.12 1.06 -4.71
CA LEU A 190 -12.54 -0.29 -4.80
C LEU A 190 -12.61 -0.99 -3.44
N VAL A 191 -13.70 -1.72 -3.20
CA VAL A 191 -13.95 -2.39 -1.91
C VAL A 191 -13.21 -3.73 -1.86
N THR A 192 -12.06 -3.77 -1.17
CA THR A 192 -11.26 -4.98 -0.96
C THR A 192 -10.98 -5.28 0.51
N GLY A 193 -10.98 -4.26 1.37
CA GLY A 193 -10.68 -4.38 2.80
C GLY A 193 -11.81 -4.92 3.69
N MET A 194 -12.94 -5.39 3.11
CA MET A 194 -14.03 -6.01 3.89
C MET A 194 -13.77 -7.51 4.15
N ASP A 195 -12.52 -7.87 4.36
CA ASP A 195 -12.04 -9.25 4.55
C ASP A 195 -11.79 -9.61 6.03
N TRP A 196 -12.06 -8.68 6.94
CA TRP A 196 -11.86 -8.83 8.38
C TRP A 196 -13.06 -9.46 9.13
N MET A 197 -14.14 -9.84 8.43
CA MET A 197 -15.37 -10.40 9.01
C MET A 197 -15.58 -11.86 8.59
N GLY A 198 -16.25 -12.64 9.44
CA GLY A 198 -16.70 -14.00 9.12
C GLY A 198 -18.10 -14.06 8.51
N PRO A 199 -18.53 -15.25 8.01
CA PRO A 199 -19.80 -15.44 7.31
C PRO A 199 -21.07 -15.09 8.08
N GLU A 200 -20.99 -15.02 9.40
CA GLU A 200 -22.13 -14.66 10.28
C GLU A 200 -22.34 -13.14 10.39
N HIS A 201 -21.36 -12.33 9.94
CA HIS A 201 -21.48 -10.89 10.01
C HIS A 201 -22.37 -10.33 8.89
N PRO A 202 -23.29 -9.37 9.17
CA PRO A 202 -24.21 -8.82 8.16
C PRO A 202 -23.53 -8.18 6.95
N GLU A 203 -22.33 -7.64 7.14
CA GLU A 203 -21.53 -6.97 6.11
C GLU A 203 -20.40 -7.85 5.57
N TYR A 204 -20.49 -9.16 5.81
CA TYR A 204 -19.50 -10.10 5.29
C TYR A 204 -19.46 -10.11 3.77
N HIS A 205 -18.22 -10.12 3.27
CA HIS A 205 -17.92 -10.34 1.86
C HIS A 205 -17.04 -11.58 1.73
N SER A 206 -17.48 -12.55 0.92
CA SER A 206 -16.62 -13.69 0.60
C SER A 206 -15.40 -13.26 -0.22
N THR A 207 -14.35 -14.06 -0.20
CA THR A 207 -13.19 -13.83 -1.06
C THR A 207 -13.57 -13.70 -2.53
N GLU A 208 -14.50 -14.52 -3.02
CA GLU A 208 -15.01 -14.41 -4.39
C GLU A 208 -15.63 -13.04 -4.68
N GLN A 209 -16.44 -12.50 -3.74
CA GLN A 209 -17.03 -11.16 -3.87
C GLN A 209 -15.95 -10.07 -3.91
N LEU A 210 -14.96 -10.14 -3.00
CA LEU A 210 -13.87 -9.17 -2.95
C LEU A 210 -13.00 -9.20 -4.21
N MET A 211 -12.69 -10.40 -4.73
CA MET A 211 -11.99 -10.53 -6.00
C MET A 211 -12.82 -10.00 -7.18
N ASN A 212 -14.14 -10.26 -7.19
CA ASN A 212 -15.03 -9.71 -8.22
C ASN A 212 -15.12 -8.19 -8.17
N ASN A 213 -15.03 -7.57 -6.99
CA ASN A 213 -14.95 -6.11 -6.88
C ASN A 213 -13.72 -5.55 -7.63
N ILE A 214 -12.55 -6.21 -7.52
CA ILE A 214 -11.34 -5.82 -8.26
C ILE A 214 -11.58 -5.87 -9.77
N TRP A 215 -12.16 -6.99 -10.26
CA TRP A 215 -12.37 -7.18 -11.70
C TRP A 215 -13.45 -6.27 -12.28
N ASN A 216 -14.49 -5.96 -11.51
CA ASN A 216 -15.53 -5.01 -11.90
C ASN A 216 -14.97 -3.59 -11.93
N TYR A 217 -14.19 -3.21 -10.92
CA TYR A 217 -13.54 -1.90 -10.88
C TYR A 217 -12.58 -1.72 -12.07
N GLU A 218 -11.76 -2.73 -12.38
CA GLU A 218 -10.86 -2.69 -13.54
C GLU A 218 -11.62 -2.45 -14.85
N LYS A 219 -12.74 -3.12 -15.01
CA LYS A 219 -13.57 -3.00 -16.22
C LYS A 219 -14.21 -1.60 -16.39
N GLU A 220 -14.56 -0.96 -15.28
CA GLU A 220 -15.30 0.30 -15.29
C GLU A 220 -14.38 1.53 -15.20
N HIS A 221 -13.25 1.42 -14.48
CA HIS A 221 -12.41 2.55 -14.08
C HIS A 221 -10.91 2.39 -14.36
N THR A 222 -10.44 1.18 -14.67
CA THR A 222 -9.04 0.74 -14.67
C THR A 222 -8.40 0.73 -13.26
N LEU A 223 -7.43 -0.16 -13.06
CA LEU A 223 -6.64 -0.23 -11.82
C LEU A 223 -5.31 0.53 -11.93
N ASN A 224 -5.16 1.44 -12.88
CA ASN A 224 -3.94 2.22 -13.01
C ASN A 224 -3.67 3.03 -11.72
N GLY A 225 -2.54 2.79 -11.08
CA GLY A 225 -2.15 3.46 -9.84
C GLY A 225 -2.98 3.11 -8.62
N ALA A 226 -3.78 2.05 -8.70
CA ALA A 226 -4.66 1.65 -7.60
C ALA A 226 -3.90 1.19 -6.36
N ILE A 227 -4.42 1.56 -5.20
CA ILE A 227 -4.02 1.06 -3.87
C ILE A 227 -5.04 0.00 -3.47
N ILE A 228 -4.61 -1.25 -3.42
CA ILE A 228 -5.44 -2.42 -3.07
C ILE A 228 -5.06 -2.88 -1.68
N LEU A 229 -6.00 -2.81 -0.74
CA LEU A 229 -5.80 -3.25 0.63
C LEU A 229 -6.32 -4.67 0.83
N ILE A 230 -5.54 -5.49 1.50
CA ILE A 230 -5.88 -6.82 1.98
C ILE A 230 -5.35 -6.95 3.41
N HIS A 231 -6.17 -7.41 4.35
CA HIS A 231 -5.68 -7.67 5.70
C HIS A 231 -4.80 -8.93 5.72
N ALA A 232 -3.61 -8.81 6.31
CA ALA A 232 -2.70 -9.94 6.53
C ALA A 232 -3.12 -10.72 7.79
N MET A 233 -4.38 -11.13 7.84
CA MET A 233 -5.06 -11.64 9.03
C MET A 233 -5.66 -13.03 8.79
N ASN A 234 -5.67 -13.85 9.83
CA ASN A 234 -6.40 -15.11 9.87
C ASN A 234 -7.63 -14.97 10.75
N TYR A 235 -8.76 -14.61 10.14
CA TYR A 235 -10.04 -14.58 10.86
C TYR A 235 -10.50 -16.02 11.16
N PRO A 236 -10.87 -16.35 12.43
CA PRO A 236 -11.13 -17.73 12.85
C PRO A 236 -12.24 -18.43 12.07
N ASP A 237 -13.31 -17.71 11.75
CA ASP A 237 -14.50 -18.25 11.10
C ASP A 237 -14.43 -18.22 9.56
N ARG A 238 -13.30 -17.77 8.99
CA ARG A 238 -13.00 -17.91 7.57
C ARG A 238 -12.13 -19.13 7.33
N THR A 239 -12.55 -19.98 6.38
CA THR A 239 -11.73 -21.08 5.89
C THR A 239 -10.53 -20.54 5.07
N ASP A 240 -9.54 -21.38 4.82
CA ASP A 240 -8.39 -20.99 3.99
C ASP A 240 -8.84 -20.56 2.58
N ASP A 241 -9.81 -21.27 1.99
CA ASP A 241 -10.38 -20.91 0.68
C ASP A 241 -11.16 -19.59 0.68
N ASP A 242 -11.46 -19.06 1.84
CA ASP A 242 -12.19 -17.80 2.01
C ASP A 242 -11.34 -16.69 2.65
N ARG A 243 -10.01 -16.80 2.58
CA ARG A 243 -9.10 -15.73 3.00
C ARG A 243 -8.50 -15.05 1.76
N PRO A 244 -8.78 -13.75 1.50
CA PRO A 244 -8.35 -13.08 0.28
C PRO A 244 -6.85 -13.18 0.02
N TYR A 245 -6.00 -13.11 1.04
CA TYR A 245 -4.56 -13.23 0.84
C TYR A 245 -4.12 -14.62 0.33
N MET A 246 -4.90 -15.68 0.56
CA MET A 246 -4.61 -17.01 0.00
C MET A 246 -4.80 -17.06 -1.53
N HIS A 247 -5.64 -16.17 -2.08
CA HIS A 247 -5.88 -16.00 -3.51
C HIS A 247 -5.02 -14.89 -4.15
N LEU A 248 -4.11 -14.31 -3.38
CA LEU A 248 -3.24 -13.23 -3.82
C LEU A 248 -2.38 -13.63 -5.04
N GLY A 249 -1.90 -14.89 -5.11
CA GLY A 249 -1.12 -15.39 -6.24
C GLY A 249 -1.90 -15.36 -7.54
N GLU A 250 -3.12 -15.89 -7.55
CA GLU A 250 -4.00 -15.87 -8.72
C GLU A 250 -4.34 -14.44 -9.17
N MET A 251 -4.58 -13.56 -8.20
CA MET A 251 -4.82 -12.14 -8.47
C MET A 251 -3.61 -11.49 -9.14
N ILE A 252 -2.39 -11.72 -8.61
CA ILE A 252 -1.14 -11.18 -9.15
C ILE A 252 -0.92 -11.67 -10.58
N GLU A 253 -1.08 -12.96 -10.84
CA GLU A 253 -0.91 -13.54 -12.18
C GLU A 253 -1.87 -12.91 -13.19
N LYS A 254 -3.13 -12.77 -12.80
CA LYS A 254 -4.15 -12.16 -13.66
C LYS A 254 -3.83 -10.69 -13.95
N LEU A 255 -3.42 -9.92 -12.94
CA LEU A 255 -3.05 -8.51 -13.11
C LEU A 255 -1.79 -8.36 -13.97
N LYS A 256 -0.77 -9.21 -13.79
CA LYS A 256 0.41 -9.28 -14.67
C LYS A 256 0.01 -9.60 -16.11
N GLY A 257 -0.91 -10.55 -16.30
CA GLY A 257 -1.45 -10.90 -17.62
C GLY A 257 -2.19 -9.74 -18.30
N MET A 258 -2.75 -8.81 -17.53
CA MET A 258 -3.37 -7.56 -18.01
C MET A 258 -2.34 -6.44 -18.23
N GLY A 259 -1.06 -6.68 -17.94
CA GLY A 259 0.05 -5.74 -18.12
C GLY A 259 0.30 -4.80 -16.94
N TYR A 260 -0.23 -5.10 -15.76
CA TYR A 260 0.05 -4.34 -14.55
C TYR A 260 1.42 -4.72 -13.96
N GLY A 261 2.20 -3.70 -13.55
CA GLY A 261 3.34 -3.84 -12.66
C GLY A 261 2.93 -3.59 -11.20
N PHE A 262 3.81 -3.97 -10.27
CA PHE A 262 3.59 -3.76 -8.84
C PHE A 262 4.66 -2.84 -8.28
N LYS A 263 4.23 -1.88 -7.47
CA LYS A 263 5.07 -0.89 -6.81
C LYS A 263 4.76 -0.82 -5.31
N THR A 264 5.65 -0.23 -4.58
CA THR A 264 5.53 0.01 -3.14
C THR A 264 5.56 1.51 -2.83
N PHE A 265 5.23 1.89 -1.61
CA PHE A 265 5.39 3.29 -1.17
C PHE A 265 6.86 3.71 -1.10
N LYS A 266 7.82 2.77 -1.09
CA LYS A 266 9.24 3.09 -1.26
C LYS A 266 9.51 3.66 -2.65
N ASP A 267 8.93 3.07 -3.71
CA ASP A 267 9.08 3.58 -5.08
C ASP A 267 8.52 5.00 -5.21
N VAL A 268 7.45 5.33 -4.47
CA VAL A 268 6.89 6.68 -4.42
C VAL A 268 7.87 7.67 -3.78
N MET A 269 8.50 7.29 -2.66
CA MET A 269 9.49 8.12 -1.98
C MET A 269 10.75 8.32 -2.81
N ASP A 270 11.23 7.28 -3.49
CA ASP A 270 12.40 7.35 -4.37
C ASP A 270 12.15 8.28 -5.57
N PHE A 271 10.90 8.44 -5.98
CA PHE A 271 10.50 9.33 -7.06
C PHE A 271 10.50 10.81 -6.65
N GLU A 272 10.28 11.10 -5.36
CA GLU A 272 10.23 12.44 -4.80
C GLU A 272 11.61 13.03 -4.48
N GLN A 273 12.67 12.22 -4.48
CA GLN A 273 14.07 12.63 -4.28
C GLN A 273 14.72 13.04 -5.61
#